data_9f9f41fce929569dc8cd9b7d86958a05
#
_entry.id   9f9f41fce929569dc8cd9b7d86958a05
#
_cell.length_a   1.000
_cell.length_b   1.000
_cell.length_c   1.000
_cell.angle_alpha   90.00
_cell.angle_beta   90.00
_cell.angle_gamma   90.00
#
_symmetry.space_group_name_H-M   'P 1'
#
loop_
_entity.id
_entity.type
_entity.pdbx_description
1 polymer ?
#
loop_
_entity_poly.entity_id
_entity_poly.type
_entity_poly.pdbx_seq_one_letter_code
_entity_poly.pdbx_strand_id
1 'polypeptide(L)'
;MFRFGRAENSRTIEKPVIEHGYLYMQKWNHFTRTPDPRGFLSEQECRGRWHQHQDDQMDWFTVVPAEPSVGTFVRRDDGGFEIDPASAVPSWTMEVTPRGGIAIDGPAFQVFVWDANNRNVTLATYSNRWGGRLFLSEVIYKIFPEPDDFRPKERALANKPLFSNQLHLSPNGEGQRTRIDHSKHTKDLEQFHGVDVEPNWANTPDFGDWEALPKKVLEGNPLI
;
A
#
# COMPACT_ATOMS: atom_id res chain seq x y z
N MET A 1 -30.45 43.10 -14.57
CA MET A 1 -30.66 41.65 -14.46
C MET A 1 -29.37 40.97 -14.95
N PHE A 2 -28.39 40.76 -14.06
CA PHE A 2 -27.11 40.19 -14.44
C PHE A 2 -27.21 38.66 -14.30
N ARG A 3 -27.09 37.96 -15.44
CA ARG A 3 -26.91 36.50 -15.45
C ARG A 3 -25.45 36.22 -15.13
N PHE A 4 -25.18 35.73 -13.93
CA PHE A 4 -23.89 35.06 -13.64
C PHE A 4 -23.89 33.73 -14.39
N GLY A 5 -23.15 33.69 -15.50
CA GLY A 5 -22.78 32.41 -16.11
C GLY A 5 -21.97 31.62 -15.10
N ARG A 6 -22.48 30.46 -14.66
CA ARG A 6 -21.63 29.45 -14.00
C ARG A 6 -20.57 29.06 -15.02
N ALA A 7 -19.31 29.39 -14.73
CA ALA A 7 -18.22 28.76 -15.41
C ALA A 7 -18.34 27.25 -15.09
N GLU A 8 -18.58 26.44 -16.10
CA GLU A 8 -18.42 25.00 -16.01
C GLU A 8 -16.91 24.80 -15.77
N ASN A 9 -16.54 24.52 -14.52
CA ASN A 9 -15.21 24.08 -14.19
C ASN A 9 -14.99 22.76 -14.93
N SER A 10 -14.25 22.82 -16.04
CA SER A 10 -13.85 21.64 -16.78
C SER A 10 -12.83 20.88 -15.90
N ARG A 11 -13.32 19.89 -15.14
CA ARG A 11 -12.45 18.96 -14.42
C ARG A 11 -11.61 18.22 -15.45
N THR A 12 -10.32 18.38 -15.36
CA THR A 12 -9.39 17.63 -16.23
C THR A 12 -9.32 16.19 -15.74
N ILE A 13 -9.74 15.25 -16.59
CA ILE A 13 -9.58 13.82 -16.33
C ILE A 13 -8.16 13.47 -16.76
N GLU A 14 -7.29 13.19 -15.81
CA GLU A 14 -5.98 12.59 -16.10
C GLU A 14 -6.16 11.08 -16.24
N LYS A 15 -5.86 10.56 -17.44
CA LYS A 15 -5.77 9.11 -17.66
C LYS A 15 -4.33 8.72 -17.45
N PRO A 16 -4.03 7.89 -16.44
CA PRO A 16 -2.68 7.38 -16.25
C PRO A 16 -2.28 6.50 -17.43
N VAL A 17 -1.01 6.52 -17.75
CA VAL A 17 -0.43 5.58 -18.72
C VAL A 17 -0.23 4.24 -18.03
N ILE A 18 -0.88 3.20 -18.56
CA ILE A 18 -0.70 1.81 -18.09
C ILE A 18 0.47 1.21 -18.87
N GLU A 19 1.51 0.84 -18.16
CA GLU A 19 2.70 0.21 -18.74
C GLU A 19 2.90 -1.16 -18.09
N HIS A 20 2.96 -2.22 -18.91
CA HIS A 20 3.13 -3.61 -18.46
C HIS A 20 2.14 -4.08 -17.39
N GLY A 21 0.90 -3.57 -17.41
CA GLY A 21 -0.14 -3.95 -16.45
C GLY A 21 -0.10 -3.20 -15.11
N TYR A 22 0.73 -2.16 -14.99
CA TYR A 22 0.86 -1.38 -13.76
C TYR A 22 0.69 0.13 -13.99
N LEU A 23 0.26 0.79 -12.94
CA LEU A 23 0.29 2.23 -12.79
C LEU A 23 1.41 2.58 -11.82
N TYR A 24 2.18 3.59 -12.17
CA TYR A 24 3.24 4.11 -11.33
C TYR A 24 2.89 5.51 -10.84
N MET A 25 3.17 5.79 -9.59
CA MET A 25 2.92 7.10 -9.01
C MET A 25 3.93 7.43 -7.92
N GLN A 26 4.04 8.72 -7.59
CA GLN A 26 4.94 9.16 -6.55
C GLN A 26 4.57 8.55 -5.21
N LYS A 27 3.28 8.59 -4.84
CA LYS A 27 2.76 8.02 -3.60
C LYS A 27 1.27 7.73 -3.71
N TRP A 28 0.82 6.69 -3.03
CA TRP A 28 -0.58 6.46 -2.74
C TRP A 28 -0.95 7.13 -1.41
N ASN A 29 -1.98 7.97 -1.44
CA ASN A 29 -2.51 8.56 -0.21
C ASN A 29 -3.48 7.59 0.45
N HIS A 30 -3.06 6.96 1.54
CA HIS A 30 -3.84 5.96 2.27
C HIS A 30 -5.10 6.52 2.94
N PHE A 31 -5.19 7.82 3.16
CA PHE A 31 -6.37 8.47 3.74
C PHE A 31 -7.44 8.78 2.69
N THR A 32 -7.04 9.43 1.60
CA THR A 32 -7.94 9.77 0.49
C THR A 32 -8.12 8.63 -0.48
N ARG A 33 -7.23 7.62 -0.42
CA ARG A 33 -7.20 6.44 -1.30
C ARG A 33 -7.07 6.82 -2.78
N THR A 34 -6.23 7.78 -3.02
CA THR A 34 -5.96 8.35 -4.34
C THR A 34 -4.45 8.56 -4.51
N PRO A 35 -3.97 8.76 -5.74
CA PRO A 35 -2.62 9.24 -5.95
C PRO A 35 -2.34 10.54 -5.19
N ASP A 36 -1.10 10.69 -4.75
CA ASP A 36 -0.61 11.95 -4.20
C ASP A 36 -0.72 13.08 -5.25
N PRO A 37 -0.93 14.35 -4.86
CA PRO A 37 -1.00 15.49 -5.79
C PRO A 37 0.20 15.64 -6.74
N ARG A 38 1.34 15.03 -6.43
CA ARG A 38 2.51 14.97 -7.33
C ARG A 38 2.29 14.11 -8.57
N GLY A 39 1.22 13.30 -8.58
CA GLY A 39 0.71 12.65 -9.76
C GLY A 39 1.36 11.32 -10.11
N PHE A 40 1.18 10.95 -11.36
CA PHE A 40 1.67 9.73 -11.94
C PHE A 40 3.12 9.87 -12.39
N LEU A 41 3.81 8.75 -12.41
CA LEU A 41 5.16 8.58 -12.93
C LEU A 41 5.10 7.67 -14.16
N SER A 42 6.02 7.87 -15.09
CA SER A 42 6.24 6.91 -16.16
C SER A 42 7.04 5.70 -15.64
N GLU A 43 6.90 4.57 -16.29
CA GLU A 43 7.75 3.40 -16.02
C GLU A 43 9.23 3.75 -16.16
N GLN A 44 9.57 4.56 -17.16
CA GLN A 44 10.97 4.98 -17.39
C GLN A 44 11.54 5.74 -16.20
N GLU A 45 10.76 6.66 -15.58
CA GLU A 45 11.17 7.38 -14.39
C GLU A 45 11.36 6.42 -13.21
N CYS A 46 10.42 5.48 -13.01
CA CYS A 46 10.54 4.47 -11.95
C CYS A 46 11.72 3.53 -12.17
N ARG A 47 11.96 3.12 -13.41
CA ARG A 47 13.13 2.31 -13.79
C ARG A 47 14.43 3.08 -13.55
N GLY A 48 14.44 4.38 -13.84
CA GLY A 48 15.55 5.27 -13.50
C GLY A 48 15.82 5.27 -11.99
N ARG A 49 14.79 5.44 -11.17
CA ARG A 49 14.91 5.40 -9.70
C ARG A 49 15.37 4.05 -9.18
N TRP A 50 14.96 2.96 -9.80
CA TRP A 50 15.36 1.61 -9.44
C TRP A 50 16.83 1.34 -9.68
N HIS A 51 17.38 1.85 -10.79
CA HIS A 51 18.76 1.58 -11.22
C HIS A 51 19.76 2.67 -10.88
N GLN A 52 19.31 3.93 -10.79
CA GLN A 52 20.18 5.07 -10.55
C GLN A 52 20.26 5.39 -9.06
N HIS A 53 21.39 5.08 -8.51
CA HIS A 53 21.73 5.38 -7.14
C HIS A 53 22.18 6.85 -6.98
N GLN A 54 21.24 7.78 -6.90
CA GLN A 54 21.54 9.17 -6.54
C GLN A 54 21.37 9.35 -5.03
N ASP A 55 22.43 9.79 -4.37
CA ASP A 55 22.54 9.79 -2.90
C ASP A 55 21.59 10.75 -2.15
N ASP A 56 20.91 11.68 -2.83
CA ASP A 56 20.15 12.77 -2.21
C ASP A 56 18.68 12.89 -2.58
N GLN A 57 18.09 11.95 -3.33
CA GLN A 57 16.67 12.03 -3.72
C GLN A 57 15.86 10.89 -3.12
N MET A 58 14.63 11.20 -2.72
CA MET A 58 13.65 10.20 -2.33
C MET A 58 13.25 9.37 -3.56
N ASP A 59 13.95 8.27 -3.78
CA ASP A 59 13.81 7.42 -4.97
C ASP A 59 12.61 6.46 -4.92
N TRP A 60 11.77 6.55 -3.89
CA TRP A 60 10.63 5.68 -3.74
C TRP A 60 9.48 6.04 -4.69
N PHE A 61 8.72 5.03 -5.05
CA PHE A 61 7.51 5.13 -5.86
C PHE A 61 6.48 4.09 -5.43
N THR A 62 5.24 4.27 -5.86
CA THR A 62 4.16 3.31 -5.61
C THR A 62 3.76 2.63 -6.91
N VAL A 63 3.58 1.33 -6.84
CA VAL A 63 3.06 0.46 -7.90
C VAL A 63 1.62 0.08 -7.56
N VAL A 64 0.74 0.16 -8.54
CA VAL A 64 -0.67 -0.24 -8.44
C VAL A 64 -1.00 -1.14 -9.62
N PRO A 65 -1.63 -2.32 -9.42
CA PRO A 65 -2.04 -3.15 -10.53
C PRO A 65 -3.08 -2.42 -11.38
N ALA A 66 -2.88 -2.41 -12.68
CA ALA A 66 -3.82 -1.85 -13.62
C ALA A 66 -4.89 -2.90 -13.99
N GLU A 67 -5.71 -3.27 -13.04
CA GLU A 67 -6.91 -4.04 -13.33
C GLU A 67 -7.85 -3.23 -14.23
N PRO A 68 -8.65 -3.86 -15.11
CA PRO A 68 -9.44 -3.14 -16.14
C PRO A 68 -10.35 -2.03 -15.61
N SER A 69 -10.63 -2.04 -14.33
CA SER A 69 -11.51 -1.10 -13.63
C SER A 69 -10.79 -0.07 -12.77
N VAL A 70 -9.47 -0.24 -12.56
CA VAL A 70 -8.66 0.70 -11.78
C VAL A 70 -8.18 1.82 -12.70
N GLY A 71 -8.45 3.08 -12.34
CA GLY A 71 -7.63 4.09 -12.96
C GLY A 71 -8.28 5.23 -13.68
N THR A 72 -9.52 5.61 -13.35
CA THR A 72 -9.97 6.95 -13.71
C THR A 72 -9.85 7.84 -12.47
N PHE A 73 -8.88 8.71 -12.47
CA PHE A 73 -8.69 9.70 -11.43
C PHE A 73 -9.05 11.07 -12.00
N VAL A 74 -9.81 11.83 -11.24
CA VAL A 74 -10.18 13.20 -11.59
C VAL A 74 -9.32 14.15 -10.77
N ARG A 75 -8.58 15.02 -11.44
CA ARG A 75 -7.81 16.06 -10.77
C ARG A 75 -8.74 17.15 -10.27
N ARG A 76 -8.59 17.52 -9.01
CA ARG A 76 -9.34 18.60 -8.38
C ARG A 76 -8.63 19.94 -8.54
N ASP A 77 -9.36 21.03 -8.33
CA ASP A 77 -8.82 22.39 -8.41
C ASP A 77 -7.70 22.68 -7.38
N ASP A 78 -7.68 21.93 -6.24
CA ASP A 78 -6.64 21.98 -5.21
C ASP A 78 -5.38 21.20 -5.58
N GLY A 79 -5.33 20.61 -6.79
CA GLY A 79 -4.23 19.78 -7.27
C GLY A 79 -4.27 18.33 -6.79
N GLY A 80 -5.20 17.97 -5.91
CA GLY A 80 -5.41 16.59 -5.46
C GLY A 80 -6.17 15.75 -6.50
N PHE A 81 -6.28 14.46 -6.21
CA PHE A 81 -7.05 13.51 -7.01
C PHE A 81 -8.26 13.00 -6.24
N GLU A 82 -9.32 12.67 -6.95
CA GLU A 82 -10.42 11.85 -6.46
C GLU A 82 -10.58 10.64 -7.38
N ILE A 83 -11.00 9.51 -6.80
CA ILE A 83 -11.32 8.31 -7.59
C ILE A 83 -12.67 8.53 -8.24
N ASP A 84 -12.77 8.21 -9.53
CA ASP A 84 -14.08 8.09 -10.17
C ASP A 84 -14.88 7.03 -9.40
N PRO A 85 -16.09 7.34 -8.93
CA PRO A 85 -16.95 6.37 -8.25
C PRO A 85 -17.22 5.08 -9.03
N ALA A 86 -17.05 5.10 -10.34
CA ALA A 86 -17.17 3.93 -11.22
C ALA A 86 -15.88 3.08 -11.28
N SER A 87 -14.77 3.57 -10.70
CA SER A 87 -13.50 2.85 -10.70
C SER A 87 -13.44 1.85 -9.56
N ALA A 88 -12.94 0.65 -9.83
CA ALA A 88 -12.65 -0.32 -8.78
C ALA A 88 -11.43 0.12 -7.95
N VAL A 89 -11.45 -0.29 -6.71
CA VAL A 89 -10.31 -0.16 -5.79
C VAL A 89 -9.28 -1.22 -6.17
N PRO A 90 -7.99 -0.88 -6.22
CA PRO A 90 -6.96 -1.89 -6.42
C PRO A 90 -7.00 -2.91 -5.27
N SER A 91 -6.80 -4.19 -5.59
CA SER A 91 -6.69 -5.24 -4.58
C SER A 91 -5.46 -5.07 -3.69
N TRP A 92 -4.43 -4.47 -4.23
CA TRP A 92 -3.21 -4.12 -3.50
C TRP A 92 -2.54 -2.86 -4.07
N THR A 93 -1.69 -2.24 -3.26
CA THR A 93 -0.70 -1.26 -3.68
C THR A 93 0.63 -1.59 -3.04
N MET A 94 1.74 -1.25 -3.69
CA MET A 94 3.06 -1.53 -3.15
C MET A 94 3.94 -0.27 -3.22
N GLU A 95 4.40 0.18 -2.07
CA GLU A 95 5.45 1.20 -2.01
C GLU A 95 6.81 0.51 -2.17
N VAL A 96 7.58 0.99 -3.12
CA VAL A 96 8.91 0.50 -3.46
C VAL A 96 9.92 1.56 -3.07
N THR A 97 10.84 1.19 -2.19
CA THR A 97 11.98 2.02 -1.83
C THR A 97 13.23 1.29 -2.32
N PRO A 98 13.85 1.73 -3.42
CA PRO A 98 15.00 1.05 -4.02
C PRO A 98 16.18 0.91 -3.06
N ARG A 99 16.33 1.89 -2.17
CA ARG A 99 17.23 1.83 -1.01
C ARG A 99 16.43 2.01 0.26
N GLY A 100 16.53 1.10 1.18
CA GLY A 100 15.74 1.06 2.41
C GLY A 100 16.08 2.14 3.46
N GLY A 101 16.37 3.38 3.05
CA GLY A 101 16.70 4.48 3.95
C GLY A 101 18.09 4.39 4.60
N ILE A 102 18.39 5.31 5.51
CA ILE A 102 19.73 5.52 6.10
C ILE A 102 20.33 4.27 6.81
N ALA A 103 19.52 3.26 7.12
CA ALA A 103 19.92 2.09 7.90
C ALA A 103 19.73 0.75 7.17
N ILE A 104 19.35 0.73 5.90
CA ILE A 104 19.01 -0.49 5.18
C ILE A 104 19.78 -0.54 3.86
N ASP A 105 20.70 -1.51 3.75
CA ASP A 105 21.40 -1.78 2.50
C ASP A 105 20.50 -2.60 1.57
N GLY A 106 19.88 -1.95 0.60
CA GLY A 106 19.06 -2.60 -0.43
C GLY A 106 17.59 -2.21 -0.41
N PRO A 107 16.80 -2.78 -1.33
CA PRO A 107 15.40 -2.39 -1.50
C PRO A 107 14.53 -2.81 -0.32
N ALA A 108 13.50 -2.01 -0.07
CA ALA A 108 12.42 -2.32 0.85
C ALA A 108 11.07 -2.16 0.14
N PHE A 109 10.10 -2.97 0.54
CA PHE A 109 8.77 -3.01 -0.04
C PHE A 109 7.72 -2.99 1.07
N GLN A 110 6.70 -2.16 0.90
CA GLN A 110 5.52 -2.20 1.75
C GLN A 110 4.31 -2.54 0.87
N VAL A 111 3.75 -3.72 1.12
CA VAL A 111 2.56 -4.21 0.41
C VAL A 111 1.33 -3.90 1.25
N PHE A 112 0.41 -3.15 0.68
CA PHE A 112 -0.90 -2.83 1.27
C PHE A 112 -1.97 -3.62 0.54
N VAL A 113 -2.74 -4.41 1.26
CA VAL A 113 -3.92 -5.12 0.72
C VAL A 113 -5.17 -4.37 1.11
N TRP A 114 -6.08 -4.22 0.14
CA TRP A 114 -7.32 -3.48 0.27
C TRP A 114 -8.52 -4.41 0.16
N ASP A 115 -9.55 -4.19 0.96
CA ASP A 115 -10.82 -4.88 0.80
C ASP A 115 -11.76 -4.16 -0.19
N ALA A 116 -12.90 -4.78 -0.49
CA ALA A 116 -13.90 -4.21 -1.39
C ALA A 116 -14.47 -2.85 -0.91
N ASN A 117 -14.32 -2.53 0.37
CA ASN A 117 -14.69 -1.23 0.94
C ASN A 117 -13.51 -0.24 0.94
N ASN A 118 -12.43 -0.56 0.22
CA ASN A 118 -11.23 0.25 0.12
C ASN A 118 -10.60 0.53 1.50
N ARG A 119 -10.58 -0.47 2.39
CA ARG A 119 -9.92 -0.39 3.69
C ARG A 119 -8.64 -1.22 3.65
N ASN A 120 -7.56 -0.67 4.20
CA ASN A 120 -6.31 -1.41 4.29
C ASN A 120 -6.42 -2.53 5.33
N VAL A 121 -6.61 -3.75 4.88
CA VAL A 121 -6.77 -4.93 5.74
C VAL A 121 -5.45 -5.59 6.10
N THR A 122 -4.43 -5.45 5.25
CA THR A 122 -3.09 -6.00 5.53
C THR A 122 -2.02 -5.02 5.08
N LEU A 123 -0.99 -4.87 5.90
CA LEU A 123 0.27 -4.24 5.55
C LEU A 123 1.38 -5.27 5.80
N ALA A 124 2.21 -5.50 4.81
CA ALA A 124 3.39 -6.37 4.91
C ALA A 124 4.65 -5.61 4.52
N THR A 125 5.68 -5.67 5.36
CA THR A 125 6.96 -4.98 5.14
C THR A 125 8.06 -5.99 4.88
N TYR A 126 8.67 -5.89 3.71
CA TYR A 126 9.83 -6.65 3.30
C TYR A 126 11.07 -5.76 3.25
N SER A 127 12.20 -6.25 3.71
CA SER A 127 13.46 -5.52 3.62
C SER A 127 14.63 -6.44 3.31
N ASN A 128 15.64 -5.90 2.63
CA ASN A 128 16.88 -6.60 2.26
C ASN A 128 18.00 -6.37 3.28
N ARG A 129 17.64 -6.23 4.56
CA ARG A 129 18.58 -5.94 5.64
C ARG A 129 19.61 -7.06 5.89
N TRP A 130 19.37 -8.26 5.37
CA TRP A 130 20.08 -9.47 5.77
C TRP A 130 20.70 -10.23 4.58
N GLY A 131 21.32 -9.52 3.64
CA GLY A 131 22.24 -10.17 2.70
C GLY A 131 21.63 -10.71 1.41
N GLY A 132 20.93 -9.88 0.67
CA GLY A 132 20.59 -10.15 -0.75
C GLY A 132 19.22 -10.80 -1.00
N ARG A 133 18.55 -11.31 0.04
CA ARG A 133 17.14 -11.75 -0.03
C ARG A 133 16.27 -10.80 0.77
N LEU A 134 15.03 -10.68 0.38
CA LEU A 134 14.01 -9.94 1.15
C LEU A 134 13.52 -10.80 2.32
N PHE A 135 13.36 -10.18 3.45
CA PHE A 135 12.75 -10.79 4.63
C PHE A 135 11.48 -10.05 5.02
N LEU A 136 10.37 -10.78 5.17
CA LEU A 136 9.12 -10.26 5.70
C LEU A 136 9.28 -10.06 7.21
N SER A 137 9.56 -8.82 7.60
CA SER A 137 9.87 -8.44 8.99
C SER A 137 8.66 -7.96 9.78
N GLU A 138 7.61 -7.50 9.08
CA GLU A 138 6.41 -7.00 9.74
C GLU A 138 5.17 -7.36 8.93
N VAL A 139 4.12 -7.79 9.63
CA VAL A 139 2.77 -7.91 9.08
C VAL A 139 1.78 -7.29 10.07
N ILE A 140 0.94 -6.39 9.55
CA ILE A 140 -0.19 -5.84 10.30
C ILE A 140 -1.46 -6.30 9.61
N TYR A 141 -2.27 -7.07 10.32
CA TYR A 141 -3.57 -7.51 9.86
C TYR A 141 -4.68 -6.80 10.65
N LYS A 142 -5.71 -6.29 9.96
CA LYS A 142 -6.81 -5.54 10.57
C LYS A 142 -8.15 -6.16 10.21
N ILE A 143 -9.04 -6.24 11.19
CA ILE A 143 -10.43 -6.67 11.03
C ILE A 143 -11.32 -5.44 11.22
N PHE A 144 -12.16 -5.18 10.25
CA PHE A 144 -13.10 -4.07 10.25
C PHE A 144 -14.53 -4.58 10.42
N PRO A 145 -15.43 -3.77 11.00
CA PRO A 145 -16.85 -4.09 11.01
C PRO A 145 -17.44 -3.96 9.60
N GLU A 146 -18.54 -4.62 9.34
CA GLU A 146 -19.24 -4.45 8.08
C GLU A 146 -19.93 -3.08 8.00
N PRO A 147 -19.85 -2.37 6.85
CA PRO A 147 -20.46 -1.04 6.70
C PRO A 147 -21.98 -1.04 6.92
N ASP A 148 -22.65 -2.16 6.62
CA ASP A 148 -24.09 -2.30 6.75
C ASP A 148 -24.56 -2.44 8.20
N ASP A 149 -23.65 -2.72 9.15
CA ASP A 149 -23.92 -2.70 10.58
C ASP A 149 -24.17 -1.28 11.12
N PHE A 150 -23.91 -0.25 10.31
CA PHE A 150 -23.99 1.14 10.71
C PHE A 150 -25.11 1.89 9.99
N ARG A 151 -25.76 2.81 10.71
CA ARG A 151 -26.66 3.77 10.07
C ARG A 151 -25.88 4.65 9.08
N PRO A 152 -26.53 5.19 8.02
CA PRO A 152 -25.85 5.97 6.99
C PRO A 152 -24.92 7.08 7.52
N LYS A 153 -25.33 7.77 8.61
CA LYS A 153 -24.53 8.85 9.24
C LYS A 153 -23.32 8.31 10.02
N GLU A 154 -23.31 7.04 10.37
CA GLU A 154 -22.29 6.39 11.21
C GLU A 154 -21.35 5.52 10.38
N ARG A 155 -21.58 5.37 9.08
CA ARG A 155 -20.78 4.51 8.19
C ARG A 155 -19.28 4.81 8.20
N ALA A 156 -18.90 6.05 8.54
CA ALA A 156 -17.49 6.39 8.72
C ALA A 156 -16.81 5.58 9.85
N LEU A 157 -17.58 5.06 10.82
CA LEU A 157 -17.07 4.20 11.89
C LEU A 157 -16.63 2.83 11.36
N ALA A 158 -17.21 2.36 10.26
CA ALA A 158 -16.79 1.12 9.60
C ALA A 158 -15.33 1.17 9.10
N ASN A 159 -14.74 2.36 8.99
CA ASN A 159 -13.33 2.54 8.62
C ASN A 159 -12.37 2.44 9.82
N LYS A 160 -12.90 2.23 11.04
CA LYS A 160 -12.08 1.98 12.23
C LYS A 160 -11.98 0.47 12.44
N PRO A 161 -10.78 -0.11 12.57
CA PRO A 161 -10.65 -1.54 12.82
C PRO A 161 -11.23 -1.89 14.20
N LEU A 162 -11.85 -3.06 14.29
CA LEU A 162 -12.23 -3.67 15.56
C LEU A 162 -11.02 -4.30 16.24
N PHE A 163 -10.20 -4.98 15.45
CA PHE A 163 -9.00 -5.66 15.90
C PHE A 163 -7.83 -5.40 14.97
N SER A 164 -6.65 -5.41 15.54
CA SER A 164 -5.39 -5.45 14.78
C SER A 164 -4.46 -6.48 15.39
N ASN A 165 -3.82 -7.27 14.52
CA ASN A 165 -2.67 -8.10 14.86
C ASN A 165 -1.44 -7.51 14.18
N GLN A 166 -0.42 -7.21 14.95
CA GLN A 166 0.87 -6.76 14.44
C GLN A 166 1.91 -7.81 14.81
N LEU A 167 2.54 -8.37 13.80
CA LEU A 167 3.58 -9.38 13.93
C LEU A 167 4.91 -8.76 13.47
N HIS A 168 5.90 -8.79 14.34
CA HIS A 168 7.28 -8.48 14.00
C HIS A 168 8.12 -9.75 14.10
N LEU A 169 8.95 -9.99 13.10
CA LEU A 169 9.82 -11.16 13.00
C LEU A 169 11.25 -10.75 12.71
N SER A 170 12.16 -11.54 13.24
CA SER A 170 13.59 -11.47 12.96
C SER A 170 14.04 -12.75 12.27
N PRO A 171 15.10 -12.71 11.43
CA PRO A 171 15.60 -13.88 10.71
C PRO A 171 16.11 -15.02 11.60
N ASN A 172 16.38 -14.76 12.86
CA ASN A 172 16.80 -15.77 13.86
C ASN A 172 15.62 -16.53 14.49
N GLY A 173 14.37 -16.29 14.01
CA GLY A 173 13.18 -16.95 14.55
C GLY A 173 12.65 -16.34 15.84
N GLU A 174 13.14 -15.16 16.23
CA GLU A 174 12.56 -14.38 17.32
C GLU A 174 11.46 -13.48 16.79
N GLY A 175 10.45 -13.25 17.58
CA GLY A 175 9.37 -12.36 17.17
C GLY A 175 8.47 -11.91 18.30
N GLN A 176 7.62 -10.97 17.95
CA GLN A 176 6.64 -10.38 18.83
C GLN A 176 5.31 -10.24 18.09
N ARG A 177 4.24 -10.65 18.75
CA ARG A 177 2.87 -10.40 18.30
C ARG A 177 2.19 -9.42 19.25
N THR A 178 1.62 -8.37 18.69
CA THR A 178 0.76 -7.44 19.41
C THR A 178 -0.67 -7.60 18.89
N ARG A 179 -1.61 -7.92 19.77
CA ARG A 179 -3.04 -7.95 19.48
C ARG A 179 -3.70 -6.73 20.13
N ILE A 180 -4.48 -5.98 19.37
CA ILE A 180 -5.17 -4.78 19.84
C ILE A 180 -6.67 -4.97 19.60
N ASP A 181 -7.45 -4.96 20.67
CA ASP A 181 -8.90 -4.82 20.63
C ASP A 181 -9.24 -3.32 20.73
N HIS A 182 -9.60 -2.72 19.60
CA HIS A 182 -9.86 -1.28 19.53
C HIS A 182 -11.19 -0.91 20.21
N SER A 183 -12.11 -1.86 20.37
CA SER A 183 -13.39 -1.64 21.03
C SER A 183 -13.26 -1.58 22.55
N LYS A 184 -12.35 -2.38 23.10
CA LYS A 184 -12.06 -2.46 24.54
C LYS A 184 -10.85 -1.65 24.97
N HIS A 185 -10.11 -1.07 24.01
CA HIS A 185 -8.84 -0.39 24.29
C HIS A 185 -7.83 -1.26 25.02
N THR A 186 -7.80 -2.58 24.71
CA THR A 186 -6.85 -3.52 25.30
C THR A 186 -5.76 -3.88 24.31
N LYS A 187 -4.59 -4.20 24.85
CA LYS A 187 -3.41 -4.61 24.08
C LYS A 187 -2.75 -5.79 24.78
N ASP A 188 -2.62 -6.89 24.05
CA ASP A 188 -1.90 -8.08 24.46
C ASP A 188 -0.59 -8.19 23.68
N LEU A 189 0.46 -8.57 24.39
CA LEU A 189 1.81 -8.74 23.85
C LEU A 189 2.27 -10.17 24.08
N GLU A 190 2.68 -10.83 23.03
CA GLU A 190 3.25 -12.18 23.06
C GLU A 190 4.63 -12.14 22.41
N GLN A 191 5.62 -12.73 23.06
CA GLN A 191 6.96 -12.95 22.51
C GLN A 191 7.16 -14.43 22.23
N PHE A 192 7.87 -14.75 21.17
CA PHE A 192 8.15 -16.13 20.79
C PHE A 192 9.56 -16.25 20.21
N HIS A 193 10.08 -17.47 20.24
CA HIS A 193 11.43 -17.82 19.81
C HIS A 193 11.40 -19.15 19.04
N GLY A 194 12.39 -19.35 18.17
CA GLY A 194 12.58 -20.62 17.47
C GLY A 194 11.52 -20.93 16.41
N VAL A 195 10.87 -19.88 15.88
CA VAL A 195 9.89 -20.04 14.80
C VAL A 195 10.63 -20.29 13.49
N ASP A 196 10.09 -21.21 12.67
CA ASP A 196 10.57 -21.39 11.30
C ASP A 196 10.22 -20.14 10.48
N VAL A 197 11.25 -19.43 10.06
CA VAL A 197 11.13 -18.18 9.29
C VAL A 197 11.51 -18.34 7.80
N GLU A 198 11.85 -19.58 7.34
CA GLU A 198 12.16 -19.78 5.92
C GLU A 198 11.02 -19.36 4.99
N PRO A 199 9.73 -19.57 5.33
CA PRO A 199 8.61 -19.06 4.52
C PRO A 199 8.58 -17.54 4.37
N ASN A 200 9.25 -16.79 5.25
CA ASN A 200 9.28 -15.33 5.24
C ASN A 200 10.32 -14.75 4.27
N TRP A 201 11.20 -15.58 3.77
CA TRP A 201 12.18 -15.15 2.80
C TRP A 201 11.58 -15.11 1.38
N ALA A 202 11.98 -14.10 0.62
CA ALA A 202 11.63 -13.93 -0.79
C ALA A 202 12.84 -13.43 -1.58
N ASN A 203 12.84 -13.66 -2.87
CA ASN A 203 13.79 -13.01 -3.76
C ASN A 203 13.37 -11.56 -3.99
N THR A 204 14.34 -10.69 -4.19
CA THR A 204 14.06 -9.33 -4.68
C THR A 204 13.47 -9.47 -6.09
N PRO A 205 12.28 -8.91 -6.37
CA PRO A 205 11.70 -8.96 -7.70
C PRO A 205 12.57 -8.16 -8.69
N ASP A 206 12.59 -8.60 -9.95
CA ASP A 206 13.08 -7.76 -11.03
C ASP A 206 12.14 -6.58 -11.25
N PHE A 207 12.65 -5.49 -11.81
CA PHE A 207 11.81 -4.35 -12.15
C PHE A 207 10.72 -4.76 -13.15
N GLY A 208 9.46 -4.59 -12.76
CA GLY A 208 8.28 -4.97 -13.54
C GLY A 208 7.65 -6.30 -13.10
N ASP A 209 8.32 -7.13 -12.32
CA ASP A 209 7.75 -8.34 -11.71
C ASP A 209 7.21 -8.06 -10.31
N TRP A 210 6.19 -7.22 -10.24
CA TRP A 210 5.69 -6.71 -8.96
C TRP A 210 4.66 -7.62 -8.27
N GLU A 211 4.14 -8.66 -8.94
CA GLU A 211 3.07 -9.50 -8.37
C GLU A 211 3.56 -10.50 -7.32
N ALA A 212 4.84 -10.87 -7.36
CA ALA A 212 5.37 -11.94 -6.53
C ALA A 212 5.17 -11.70 -5.01
N LEU A 213 5.42 -10.46 -4.53
CA LEU A 213 5.27 -10.13 -3.12
C LEU A 213 3.81 -9.96 -2.69
N PRO A 214 2.96 -9.18 -3.41
CA PRO A 214 1.53 -9.10 -3.12
C PRO A 214 0.83 -10.46 -3.15
N LYS A 215 1.12 -11.31 -4.13
CA LYS A 215 0.57 -12.66 -4.22
C LYS A 215 0.89 -13.48 -2.96
N LYS A 216 2.13 -13.44 -2.50
CA LYS A 216 2.55 -14.13 -1.27
C LYS A 216 1.80 -13.62 -0.03
N VAL A 217 1.50 -12.32 0.02
CA VAL A 217 0.71 -11.72 1.12
C VAL A 217 -0.76 -12.13 1.03
N LEU A 218 -1.34 -12.14 -0.19
CA LEU A 218 -2.75 -12.50 -0.43
C LEU A 218 -3.04 -13.98 -0.19
N GLU A 219 -2.12 -14.87 -0.56
CA GLU A 219 -2.27 -16.33 -0.37
C GLU A 219 -2.14 -16.75 1.09
N GLY A 220 -1.82 -15.83 1.97
CA GLY A 220 -1.66 -16.05 3.40
C GLY A 220 -0.25 -16.49 3.74
N ASN A 221 0.39 -15.75 4.62
CA ASN A 221 1.60 -16.23 5.27
C ASN A 221 1.19 -17.25 6.35
N PRO A 222 1.75 -18.47 6.39
CA PRO A 222 1.42 -19.51 7.38
C PRO A 222 1.68 -19.08 8.84
N LEU A 223 2.25 -17.92 9.07
CA LEU A 223 2.48 -17.34 10.40
C LEU A 223 1.42 -16.29 10.83
N ILE A 224 0.37 -16.04 10.04
CA ILE A 224 -0.72 -15.12 10.39
C ILE A 224 -1.91 -15.87 10.98
#